data_a172776a989c871cc9118cef559b8e2e
#
_entry.id   a172776a989c871cc9118cef559b8e2e
#
_cell.length_a   1.000
_cell.length_b   1.000
_cell.length_c   1.000
_cell.angle_alpha   90.00
_cell.angle_beta   90.00
_cell.angle_gamma   90.00
#
_symmetry.space_group_name_H-M   'P 1'
#
loop_
_entity.id
_entity.type
_entity.pdbx_description
1 polymer ?
#
loop_
_entity_poly.entity_id
_entity_poly.type
_entity_poly.pdbx_seq_one_letter_code
_entity_poly.pdbx_strand_id
1 'polypeptide(L)'
;MEREEFNDLAVRDEAQLARIKAEVMSSSLYNEDLAPTGPERRTWTTYNIAALWVGMAIVITTYTLASGLMVAGMNWWQALLTISLGNLIVLIPMILNAHAGTKYGVPFPVFVRSSFGTKGANVAAMARALVACGWFGIQTWLGGLALDALLTVFWGGWAGVPGHEFITFFAFWVLQVAIILSGMEGIKYFESYSAPLLIVGSIALLVWALSAGGGISNVFTSSVELQQGSTPFWTLFWPSLAANVGYWITISLNIPDFTRYAKSQRSQAIGQALGLPLTMTAFSFIGIAVTAATVVIFGEAVWDPVVLITQISGPVVLVIAMVVIVIAQISTNMAANVVSPSNDFSNLAPKYISFKTGGIIT
;
A
#
# COMPACT_ATOMS: atom_id res chain seq x y z
N MET A 1 -21.61 18.23 -29.87
CA MET A 1 -21.45 19.20 -28.79
C MET A 1 -20.94 18.55 -27.51
N GLU A 2 -21.66 17.64 -26.87
CA GLU A 2 -21.22 17.06 -25.56
C GLU A 2 -19.85 16.36 -25.58
N ARG A 3 -19.45 15.67 -26.66
CA ARG A 3 -18.13 15.00 -26.74
C ARG A 3 -16.94 15.97 -26.92
N GLU A 4 -17.15 17.12 -27.52
CA GLU A 4 -16.11 18.14 -27.67
C GLU A 4 -15.90 18.91 -26.36
N GLU A 5 -16.96 19.27 -25.63
CA GLU A 5 -16.86 19.93 -24.33
C GLU A 5 -16.13 19.07 -23.29
N PHE A 6 -16.38 17.75 -23.25
CA PHE A 6 -15.65 16.84 -22.35
C PHE A 6 -14.16 16.68 -22.73
N ASN A 7 -13.79 16.88 -23.99
CA ASN A 7 -12.39 16.86 -24.41
C ASN A 7 -11.65 18.15 -24.05
N ASP A 8 -12.33 19.27 -23.90
CA ASP A 8 -11.73 20.54 -23.50
C ASP A 8 -11.31 20.61 -22.00
N LEU A 9 -11.84 19.73 -21.17
CA LEU A 9 -11.42 19.57 -19.77
C LEU A 9 -10.12 18.77 -19.58
N ALA A 10 -9.66 18.09 -20.62
CA ALA A 10 -8.41 17.33 -20.57
C ALA A 10 -7.21 18.28 -20.66
N VAL A 11 -6.43 18.42 -19.59
CA VAL A 11 -5.25 19.27 -19.55
C VAL A 11 -4.16 18.70 -20.45
N ARG A 12 -3.91 19.36 -21.61
CA ARG A 12 -2.99 18.92 -22.64
C ARG A 12 -1.68 19.71 -22.67
N ASP A 13 -1.75 20.97 -22.26
CA ASP A 13 -0.62 21.88 -22.20
C ASP A 13 -0.74 22.88 -21.04
N GLU A 14 0.34 23.61 -20.75
CA GLU A 14 0.39 24.56 -19.65
C GLU A 14 -0.49 25.81 -19.89
N ALA A 15 -0.72 26.19 -21.15
CA ALA A 15 -1.59 27.32 -21.47
C ALA A 15 -3.06 26.99 -21.14
N GLN A 16 -3.52 25.78 -21.48
CA GLN A 16 -4.83 25.30 -21.10
C GLN A 16 -4.97 25.17 -19.57
N LEU A 17 -3.93 24.67 -18.88
CA LEU A 17 -3.90 24.62 -17.42
C LEU A 17 -4.05 26.01 -16.79
N ALA A 18 -3.30 26.97 -17.28
CA ALA A 18 -3.35 28.36 -16.81
C ALA A 18 -4.76 28.97 -16.99
N ARG A 19 -5.39 28.72 -18.14
CA ARG A 19 -6.77 29.15 -18.41
C ARG A 19 -7.75 28.51 -17.40
N ILE A 20 -7.72 27.19 -17.24
CA ILE A 20 -8.59 26.47 -16.29
C ILE A 20 -8.38 27.02 -14.87
N LYS A 21 -7.13 27.19 -14.44
CA LYS A 21 -6.84 27.75 -13.11
C LYS A 21 -7.40 29.15 -12.96
N ALA A 22 -7.23 30.02 -13.93
CA ALA A 22 -7.76 31.40 -13.87
C ALA A 22 -9.29 31.44 -13.72
N GLU A 23 -10.01 30.52 -14.38
CA GLU A 23 -11.47 30.41 -14.29
C GLU A 23 -11.94 29.93 -12.90
N VAL A 24 -11.19 29.04 -12.24
CA VAL A 24 -11.63 28.40 -10.98
C VAL A 24 -11.01 28.99 -9.71
N MET A 25 -9.98 29.83 -9.81
CA MET A 25 -9.26 30.40 -8.65
C MET A 25 -10.16 31.18 -7.69
N SER A 26 -11.21 31.85 -8.19
CA SER A 26 -12.18 32.58 -7.37
C SER A 26 -13.17 31.69 -6.64
N SER A 27 -13.26 30.41 -6.99
CA SER A 27 -14.18 29.45 -6.39
C SER A 27 -13.83 29.21 -4.92
N SER A 28 -14.88 29.05 -4.09
CA SER A 28 -14.72 28.61 -2.71
C SER A 28 -14.20 27.18 -2.59
N LEU A 29 -14.28 26.40 -3.67
CA LEU A 29 -13.84 25.00 -3.76
C LEU A 29 -12.41 24.87 -4.30
N TYR A 30 -11.75 25.98 -4.67
CA TYR A 30 -10.39 25.96 -5.17
C TYR A 30 -9.38 25.67 -4.07
N ASN A 31 -8.46 24.77 -4.39
CA ASN A 31 -7.26 24.47 -3.60
C ASN A 31 -6.15 24.09 -4.57
N GLU A 32 -4.96 24.64 -4.41
CA GLU A 32 -3.83 24.41 -5.34
C GLU A 32 -3.40 22.94 -5.37
N ASP A 33 -3.45 22.24 -4.23
CA ASP A 33 -3.10 20.82 -4.15
C ASP A 33 -4.13 19.91 -4.86
N LEU A 34 -5.38 20.38 -4.97
CA LEU A 34 -6.47 19.66 -5.65
C LEU A 34 -6.63 20.08 -7.12
N ALA A 35 -6.00 21.16 -7.53
CA ALA A 35 -6.06 21.68 -8.89
C ALA A 35 -5.52 20.65 -9.90
N PRO A 36 -5.95 20.68 -11.17
CA PRO A 36 -5.43 19.77 -12.19
C PRO A 36 -3.91 19.82 -12.30
N THR A 37 -3.31 18.63 -12.34
CA THR A 37 -1.86 18.48 -12.52
C THR A 37 -1.48 18.76 -13.97
N GLY A 38 -0.59 19.74 -14.19
CA GLY A 38 -0.08 20.11 -15.52
C GLY A 38 0.80 19.03 -16.14
N PRO A 39 0.97 19.07 -17.47
CA PRO A 39 1.78 18.09 -18.21
C PRO A 39 3.23 17.98 -17.72
N GLU A 40 3.86 19.09 -17.33
CA GLU A 40 5.22 19.12 -16.80
C GLU A 40 5.39 18.34 -15.51
N ARG A 41 4.35 18.29 -14.67
CA ARG A 41 4.33 17.55 -13.41
C ARG A 41 3.93 16.08 -13.59
N ARG A 42 3.51 15.65 -14.77
CA ARG A 42 3.14 14.25 -15.07
C ARG A 42 4.39 13.43 -15.39
N THR A 43 5.20 13.19 -14.39
CA THR A 43 6.54 12.57 -14.52
C THR A 43 6.56 11.09 -14.19
N TRP A 44 5.45 10.51 -13.68
CA TRP A 44 5.41 9.13 -13.25
C TRP A 44 5.35 8.17 -14.44
N THR A 45 6.38 7.35 -14.55
CA THR A 45 6.52 6.32 -15.57
C THR A 45 5.82 5.02 -15.14
N THR A 46 5.83 4.01 -16.02
CA THR A 46 5.41 2.64 -15.66
C THR A 46 6.17 2.11 -14.43
N TYR A 47 7.48 2.41 -14.34
CA TYR A 47 8.29 2.01 -13.19
C TYR A 47 7.79 2.65 -11.89
N ASN A 48 7.52 3.95 -11.88
CA ASN A 48 7.08 4.63 -10.66
C ASN A 48 5.71 4.09 -10.17
N ILE A 49 4.78 3.81 -11.10
CA ILE A 49 3.49 3.21 -10.75
C ILE A 49 3.65 1.75 -10.26
N ALA A 50 4.52 0.96 -10.91
CA ALA A 50 4.80 -0.40 -10.43
C ALA A 50 5.52 -0.39 -9.08
N ALA A 51 6.50 0.50 -8.88
CA ALA A 51 7.21 0.66 -7.61
C ALA A 51 6.29 1.06 -6.46
N LEU A 52 5.32 1.96 -6.71
CA LEU A 52 4.26 2.30 -5.77
C LEU A 52 3.51 1.04 -5.28
N TRP A 53 3.12 0.15 -6.20
CA TRP A 53 2.43 -1.08 -5.84
C TRP A 53 3.32 -2.09 -5.13
N VAL A 54 4.59 -2.20 -5.54
CA VAL A 54 5.58 -3.03 -4.83
C VAL A 54 5.72 -2.55 -3.38
N GLY A 55 5.89 -1.25 -3.18
CA GLY A 55 5.97 -0.63 -1.87
C GLY A 55 4.73 -0.87 -1.01
N MET A 56 3.53 -0.73 -1.59
CA MET A 56 2.27 -0.97 -0.87
C MET A 56 2.00 -2.45 -0.58
N ALA A 57 2.42 -3.37 -1.44
CA ALA A 57 2.08 -4.79 -1.33
C ALA A 57 3.07 -5.59 -0.47
N ILE A 58 4.34 -5.19 -0.39
CA ILE A 58 5.34 -5.86 0.45
C ILE A 58 5.25 -5.32 1.88
N VAL A 59 4.39 -5.91 2.68
CA VAL A 59 4.06 -5.46 4.03
C VAL A 59 3.63 -6.65 4.91
N ILE A 60 3.74 -6.52 6.23
CA ILE A 60 3.39 -7.58 7.19
C ILE A 60 1.98 -8.13 6.93
N THR A 61 1.00 -7.25 6.70
CA THR A 61 -0.40 -7.66 6.48
C THR A 61 -0.61 -8.48 5.22
N THR A 62 0.17 -8.27 4.16
CA THR A 62 0.15 -9.13 2.97
C THR A 62 0.84 -10.48 3.23
N TYR A 63 1.94 -10.46 3.98
CA TYR A 63 2.64 -11.67 4.40
C TYR A 63 1.70 -12.63 5.14
N THR A 64 0.92 -12.10 6.09
CA THR A 64 -0.01 -12.90 6.91
C THR A 64 -1.33 -13.24 6.21
N LEU A 65 -1.64 -12.59 5.09
CA LEU A 65 -2.92 -12.77 4.38
C LEU A 65 -3.11 -14.22 3.91
N ALA A 66 -2.12 -14.79 3.21
CA ALA A 66 -2.16 -16.16 2.71
C ALA A 66 -2.18 -17.18 3.85
N SER A 67 -1.43 -16.92 4.90
CA SER A 67 -1.39 -17.73 6.11
C SER A 67 -2.77 -17.83 6.76
N GLY A 68 -3.48 -16.73 6.86
CA GLY A 68 -4.85 -16.69 7.40
C GLY A 68 -5.81 -17.59 6.62
N LEU A 69 -5.71 -17.64 5.29
CA LEU A 69 -6.53 -18.51 4.45
C LEU A 69 -6.18 -20.00 4.66
N MET A 70 -4.91 -20.32 4.87
CA MET A 70 -4.47 -21.68 5.15
C MET A 70 -4.94 -22.15 6.53
N VAL A 71 -4.83 -21.31 7.56
CA VAL A 71 -5.39 -21.59 8.90
C VAL A 71 -6.89 -21.87 8.82
N ALA A 72 -7.62 -21.15 7.97
CA ALA A 72 -9.05 -21.38 7.75
C ALA A 72 -9.38 -22.72 7.05
N GLY A 73 -8.40 -23.36 6.39
CA GLY A 73 -8.55 -24.68 5.76
C GLY A 73 -8.19 -24.75 4.27
N MET A 74 -7.76 -23.65 3.64
CA MET A 74 -7.24 -23.70 2.27
C MET A 74 -5.84 -24.31 2.24
N ASN A 75 -5.53 -25.08 1.20
CA ASN A 75 -4.15 -25.43 0.94
C ASN A 75 -3.40 -24.25 0.28
N TRP A 76 -2.07 -24.35 0.18
CA TRP A 76 -1.23 -23.24 -0.28
C TRP A 76 -1.60 -22.71 -1.68
N TRP A 77 -1.93 -23.58 -2.63
CA TRP A 77 -2.29 -23.14 -3.99
C TRP A 77 -3.71 -22.56 -4.06
N GLN A 78 -4.65 -23.05 -3.23
CA GLN A 78 -5.99 -22.49 -3.10
C GLN A 78 -5.95 -21.06 -2.52
N ALA A 79 -5.16 -20.87 -1.47
CA ALA A 79 -4.93 -19.55 -0.88
C ALA A 79 -4.31 -18.60 -1.91
N LEU A 80 -3.26 -19.02 -2.60
CA LEU A 80 -2.57 -18.23 -3.61
C LEU A 80 -3.48 -17.90 -4.80
N LEU A 81 -4.27 -18.87 -5.29
CA LEU A 81 -5.25 -18.66 -6.36
C LEU A 81 -6.31 -17.62 -5.95
N THR A 82 -6.83 -17.73 -4.74
CA THR A 82 -7.88 -16.84 -4.22
C THR A 82 -7.34 -15.40 -4.12
N ILE A 83 -6.12 -15.22 -3.61
CA ILE A 83 -5.46 -13.91 -3.54
C ILE A 83 -5.21 -13.35 -4.94
N SER A 84 -4.67 -14.15 -5.84
CA SER A 84 -4.36 -13.73 -7.21
C SER A 84 -5.61 -13.29 -7.98
N LEU A 85 -6.69 -14.05 -7.88
CA LEU A 85 -7.96 -13.72 -8.51
C LEU A 85 -8.57 -12.44 -7.92
N GLY A 86 -8.54 -12.27 -6.60
CA GLY A 86 -9.02 -11.06 -5.95
C GLY A 86 -8.30 -9.82 -6.45
N ASN A 87 -6.97 -9.90 -6.60
CA ASN A 87 -6.15 -8.80 -7.11
C ASN A 87 -6.35 -8.53 -8.60
N LEU A 88 -6.60 -9.56 -9.42
CA LEU A 88 -6.97 -9.39 -10.83
C LEU A 88 -8.36 -8.73 -10.99
N ILE A 89 -9.31 -9.10 -10.15
CA ILE A 89 -10.66 -8.50 -10.17
C ILE A 89 -10.59 -7.02 -9.79
N VAL A 90 -9.93 -6.67 -8.69
CA VAL A 90 -9.84 -5.27 -8.23
C VAL A 90 -9.01 -4.39 -9.17
N LEU A 91 -8.09 -4.96 -9.95
CA LEU A 91 -7.32 -4.24 -10.95
C LEU A 91 -8.22 -3.60 -12.01
N ILE A 92 -9.35 -4.22 -12.35
CA ILE A 92 -10.27 -3.71 -13.39
C ILE A 92 -10.83 -2.33 -13.00
N PRO A 93 -11.58 -2.16 -11.90
CA PRO A 93 -12.07 -0.85 -11.49
C PRO A 93 -10.94 0.14 -11.19
N MET A 94 -9.78 -0.36 -10.76
CA MET A 94 -8.62 0.46 -10.48
C MET A 94 -8.07 1.12 -11.75
N ILE A 95 -7.89 0.39 -12.84
CA ILE A 95 -7.45 0.95 -14.13
C ILE A 95 -8.50 1.92 -14.69
N LEU A 96 -9.80 1.62 -14.51
CA LEU A 96 -10.88 2.47 -14.97
C LEU A 96 -10.91 3.81 -14.23
N ASN A 97 -10.80 3.81 -12.91
CA ASN A 97 -10.75 5.03 -12.11
C ASN A 97 -9.46 5.83 -12.37
N ALA A 98 -8.33 5.14 -12.51
CA ALA A 98 -7.04 5.74 -12.84
C ALA A 98 -7.05 6.52 -14.16
N HIS A 99 -7.92 6.11 -15.10
CA HIS A 99 -8.10 6.82 -16.37
C HIS A 99 -8.45 8.29 -16.16
N ALA A 100 -9.36 8.58 -15.24
CA ALA A 100 -9.77 9.95 -14.92
C ALA A 100 -8.61 10.78 -14.36
N GLY A 101 -7.86 10.24 -13.40
CA GLY A 101 -6.66 10.90 -12.86
C GLY A 101 -5.66 11.26 -13.95
N THR A 102 -5.31 10.31 -14.80
CA THR A 102 -4.34 10.51 -15.89
C THR A 102 -4.87 11.45 -16.99
N LYS A 103 -6.16 11.39 -17.32
CA LYS A 103 -6.75 12.21 -18.38
C LYS A 103 -6.91 13.67 -17.95
N TYR A 104 -7.51 13.88 -16.79
CA TYR A 104 -7.88 15.23 -16.31
C TYR A 104 -6.89 15.83 -15.31
N GLY A 105 -5.95 15.02 -14.79
CA GLY A 105 -4.97 15.49 -13.80
C GLY A 105 -5.55 15.76 -12.42
N VAL A 106 -6.74 15.25 -12.08
CA VAL A 106 -7.45 15.54 -10.83
C VAL A 106 -7.37 14.38 -9.84
N PRO A 107 -7.33 14.66 -8.52
CA PRO A 107 -7.39 13.64 -7.48
C PRO A 107 -8.80 13.11 -7.28
N PHE A 108 -8.92 12.03 -6.50
CA PHE A 108 -10.18 11.34 -6.21
C PHE A 108 -11.29 12.28 -5.70
N PRO A 109 -11.10 13.12 -4.66
CA PRO A 109 -12.18 13.92 -4.12
C PRO A 109 -12.72 14.96 -5.11
N VAL A 110 -11.91 15.38 -6.09
CA VAL A 110 -12.36 16.25 -7.19
C VAL A 110 -13.08 15.45 -8.26
N PHE A 111 -12.53 14.29 -8.63
CA PHE A 111 -13.14 13.41 -9.63
C PHE A 111 -14.54 12.97 -9.21
N VAL A 112 -14.73 12.59 -7.98
CA VAL A 112 -16.00 12.07 -7.47
C VAL A 112 -17.12 13.13 -7.38
N ARG A 113 -16.77 14.42 -7.49
CA ARG A 113 -17.75 15.51 -7.61
C ARG A 113 -18.66 15.36 -8.83
N SER A 114 -18.14 14.76 -9.90
CA SER A 114 -18.94 14.51 -11.12
C SER A 114 -20.09 13.52 -10.90
N SER A 115 -19.94 12.59 -9.96
CA SER A 115 -20.93 11.56 -9.66
C SER A 115 -21.85 11.92 -8.49
N PHE A 116 -21.31 12.57 -7.43
CA PHE A 116 -22.01 12.85 -6.18
C PHE A 116 -22.32 14.33 -5.94
N GLY A 117 -21.91 15.21 -6.87
CA GLY A 117 -21.93 16.65 -6.63
C GLY A 117 -20.90 17.06 -5.57
N THR A 118 -20.75 18.37 -5.34
CA THR A 118 -19.72 18.91 -4.46
C THR A 118 -19.92 18.54 -2.98
N LYS A 119 -21.18 18.48 -2.51
CA LYS A 119 -21.48 18.08 -1.12
C LYS A 119 -21.38 16.57 -0.91
N GLY A 120 -21.92 15.77 -1.85
CA GLY A 120 -21.86 14.32 -1.78
C GLY A 120 -20.43 13.77 -1.91
N ALA A 121 -19.57 14.44 -2.68
CA ALA A 121 -18.15 14.11 -2.77
C ALA A 121 -17.46 14.18 -1.40
N ASN A 122 -17.81 15.13 -0.54
CA ASN A 122 -17.27 15.20 0.82
C ASN A 122 -17.66 13.99 1.68
N VAL A 123 -18.86 13.44 1.50
CA VAL A 123 -19.26 12.22 2.23
C VAL A 123 -18.41 11.03 1.80
N ALA A 124 -18.24 10.83 0.49
CA ALA A 124 -17.42 9.74 -0.04
C ALA A 124 -15.93 9.91 0.36
N ALA A 125 -15.39 11.11 0.24
CA ALA A 125 -14.02 11.45 0.62
C ALA A 125 -13.79 11.21 2.13
N MET A 126 -14.68 11.69 2.99
CA MET A 126 -14.55 11.50 4.44
C MET A 126 -14.67 10.04 4.86
N ALA A 127 -15.58 9.26 4.25
CA ALA A 127 -15.66 7.83 4.51
C ALA A 127 -14.34 7.13 4.16
N ARG A 128 -13.72 7.48 3.01
CA ARG A 128 -12.41 6.96 2.62
C ARG A 128 -11.30 7.42 3.56
N ALA A 129 -11.29 8.69 3.95
CA ALA A 129 -10.29 9.25 4.87
C ALA A 129 -10.34 8.54 6.24
N LEU A 130 -11.52 8.33 6.81
CA LEU A 130 -11.65 7.64 8.10
C LEU A 130 -11.13 6.21 8.07
N VAL A 131 -11.43 5.46 6.99
CA VAL A 131 -10.87 4.10 6.80
C VAL A 131 -9.34 4.16 6.72
N ALA A 132 -8.80 5.13 6.00
CA ALA A 132 -7.35 5.28 5.87
C ALA A 132 -6.68 5.68 7.20
N CYS A 133 -7.28 6.57 7.98
CA CYS A 133 -6.78 6.92 9.32
C CYS A 133 -6.73 5.69 10.24
N GLY A 134 -7.76 4.82 10.19
CA GLY A 134 -7.75 3.55 10.92
C GLY A 134 -6.56 2.65 10.52
N TRP A 135 -6.37 2.45 9.23
CA TRP A 135 -5.23 1.70 8.71
C TRP A 135 -3.89 2.36 9.00
N PHE A 136 -3.82 3.70 8.95
CA PHE A 136 -2.61 4.44 9.30
C PHE A 136 -2.17 4.14 10.73
N GLY A 137 -3.11 4.14 11.69
CA GLY A 137 -2.83 3.78 13.08
C GLY A 137 -2.33 2.34 13.23
N ILE A 138 -3.00 1.36 12.58
CA ILE A 138 -2.59 -0.05 12.61
C ILE A 138 -1.17 -0.23 12.03
N GLN A 139 -0.89 0.33 10.87
CA GLN A 139 0.42 0.20 10.22
C GLN A 139 1.52 0.96 10.99
N THR A 140 1.18 2.09 11.62
CA THR A 140 2.11 2.81 12.51
C THR A 140 2.46 1.99 13.74
N TRP A 141 1.49 1.27 14.31
CA TRP A 141 1.73 0.35 15.43
C TRP A 141 2.67 -0.80 15.00
N LEU A 142 2.38 -1.48 13.90
CA LEU A 142 3.22 -2.57 13.39
C LEU A 142 4.63 -2.10 13.04
N GLY A 143 4.78 -0.92 12.46
CA GLY A 143 6.08 -0.32 12.19
C GLY A 143 6.83 0.08 13.46
N GLY A 144 6.09 0.56 14.47
CA GLY A 144 6.61 0.84 15.81
C GLY A 144 7.16 -0.41 16.48
N LEU A 145 6.46 -1.54 16.41
CA LEU A 145 6.93 -2.83 16.94
C LEU A 145 8.20 -3.33 16.23
N ALA A 146 8.31 -3.13 14.90
CA ALA A 146 9.55 -3.46 14.18
C ALA A 146 10.73 -2.56 14.61
N LEU A 147 10.47 -1.27 14.86
CA LEU A 147 11.47 -0.35 15.40
C LEU A 147 11.83 -0.71 16.85
N ASP A 148 10.88 -1.16 17.63
CA ASP A 148 11.05 -1.63 19.00
C ASP A 148 11.98 -2.85 19.07
N ALA A 149 11.73 -3.84 18.24
CA ALA A 149 12.59 -5.01 18.08
C ALA A 149 14.02 -4.60 17.68
N LEU A 150 14.17 -3.64 16.75
CA LEU A 150 15.46 -3.12 16.33
C LEU A 150 16.22 -2.45 17.49
N LEU A 151 15.54 -1.62 18.29
CA LEU A 151 16.16 -0.95 19.45
C LEU A 151 16.59 -1.94 20.53
N THR A 152 15.84 -3.02 20.73
CA THR A 152 16.19 -4.09 21.67
C THR A 152 17.54 -4.75 21.31
N VAL A 153 17.90 -4.80 20.03
CA VAL A 153 19.20 -5.33 19.58
C VAL A 153 20.36 -4.44 20.02
N PHE A 154 20.17 -3.11 19.90
CA PHE A 154 21.22 -2.14 20.24
C PHE A 154 21.32 -1.84 21.72
N TRP A 155 20.23 -1.98 22.44
CA TRP A 155 20.14 -1.67 23.87
C TRP A 155 19.38 -2.77 24.62
N GLY A 156 20.11 -3.71 25.21
CA GLY A 156 19.54 -4.86 25.94
C GLY A 156 18.62 -4.50 27.12
N GLY A 157 18.69 -3.26 27.64
CA GLY A 157 17.78 -2.75 28.66
C GLY A 157 16.48 -2.14 28.11
N TRP A 158 16.35 -2.01 26.78
CA TRP A 158 15.22 -1.35 26.14
C TRP A 158 13.86 -1.97 26.50
N ALA A 159 13.75 -3.27 26.43
CA ALA A 159 12.52 -4.00 26.77
C ALA A 159 12.08 -3.82 28.24
N GLY A 160 12.97 -3.36 29.12
CA GLY A 160 12.65 -3.01 30.52
C GLY A 160 12.13 -1.58 30.70
N VAL A 161 12.13 -0.75 29.67
CA VAL A 161 11.62 0.63 29.74
C VAL A 161 10.08 0.60 29.72
N PRO A 162 9.37 1.11 30.73
CA PRO A 162 7.92 1.12 30.73
C PRO A 162 7.35 1.88 29.54
N GLY A 163 6.47 1.24 28.76
CA GLY A 163 5.84 1.84 27.59
C GLY A 163 6.76 2.04 26.38
N HIS A 164 7.85 1.29 26.28
CA HIS A 164 8.80 1.33 25.17
C HIS A 164 8.13 1.21 23.78
N GLU A 165 7.09 0.37 23.66
CA GLU A 165 6.31 0.19 22.43
C GLU A 165 5.59 1.48 22.00
N PHE A 166 5.09 2.29 22.95
CA PHE A 166 4.50 3.59 22.63
C PHE A 166 5.56 4.61 22.23
N ILE A 167 6.76 4.55 22.81
CA ILE A 167 7.87 5.43 22.41
C ILE A 167 8.23 5.15 20.96
N THR A 168 8.36 3.88 20.57
CA THR A 168 8.66 3.49 19.19
C THR A 168 7.50 3.76 18.23
N PHE A 169 6.25 3.62 18.68
CA PHE A 169 5.08 4.04 17.92
C PHE A 169 5.17 5.54 17.55
N PHE A 170 5.42 6.41 18.52
CA PHE A 170 5.55 7.84 18.28
C PHE A 170 6.79 8.19 17.46
N ALA A 171 7.92 7.51 17.68
CA ALA A 171 9.12 7.68 16.87
C ALA A 171 8.86 7.31 15.41
N PHE A 172 8.17 6.20 15.16
CA PHE A 172 7.77 5.76 13.84
C PHE A 172 6.79 6.74 13.18
N TRP A 173 5.85 7.28 13.94
CA TRP A 173 4.94 8.34 13.48
C TRP A 173 5.72 9.59 13.05
N VAL A 174 6.71 10.05 13.82
CA VAL A 174 7.57 11.20 13.47
C VAL A 174 8.32 10.98 12.17
N LEU A 175 8.86 9.77 11.94
CA LEU A 175 9.51 9.42 10.66
C LEU A 175 8.55 9.59 9.48
N GLN A 176 7.30 9.17 9.63
CA GLN A 176 6.27 9.29 8.61
C GLN A 176 5.90 10.76 8.36
N VAL A 177 5.74 11.58 9.41
CA VAL A 177 5.49 13.01 9.29
C VAL A 177 6.59 13.71 8.47
N ALA A 178 7.85 13.34 8.67
CA ALA A 178 8.95 13.90 7.89
C ALA A 178 8.79 13.62 6.37
N ILE A 179 8.32 12.44 6.00
CA ILE A 179 8.05 12.09 4.60
C ILE A 179 6.83 12.84 4.06
N ILE A 180 5.76 12.97 4.84
CA ILE A 180 4.56 13.74 4.47
C ILE A 180 4.94 15.19 4.12
N LEU A 181 5.81 15.80 4.90
CA LEU A 181 6.26 17.17 4.67
C LEU A 181 7.06 17.36 3.37
N SER A 182 7.64 16.28 2.81
CA SER A 182 8.29 16.30 1.50
C SER A 182 7.29 16.32 0.32
N GLY A 183 6.02 16.03 0.57
CA GLY A 183 4.95 16.02 -0.43
C GLY A 183 5.05 14.87 -1.43
N MET A 184 4.28 14.95 -2.52
CA MET A 184 4.15 13.86 -3.52
C MET A 184 5.45 13.49 -4.22
N GLU A 185 6.36 14.44 -4.44
CA GLU A 185 7.68 14.13 -5.04
C GLU A 185 8.54 13.32 -4.07
N GLY A 186 8.56 13.66 -2.79
CA GLY A 186 9.26 12.86 -1.77
C GLY A 186 8.71 11.44 -1.67
N ILE A 187 7.39 11.29 -1.65
CA ILE A 187 6.73 9.97 -1.66
C ILE A 187 7.13 9.18 -2.90
N LYS A 188 7.10 9.79 -4.10
CA LYS A 188 7.54 9.15 -5.34
C LYS A 188 8.97 8.61 -5.27
N TYR A 189 9.90 9.44 -4.79
CA TYR A 189 11.30 9.01 -4.66
C TYR A 189 11.43 7.90 -3.63
N PHE A 190 10.78 8.03 -2.48
CA PHE A 190 10.80 7.02 -1.44
C PHE A 190 10.31 5.66 -1.97
N GLU A 191 9.13 5.62 -2.64
CA GLU A 191 8.59 4.41 -3.25
C GLU A 191 9.52 3.83 -4.33
N SER A 192 10.08 4.68 -5.18
CA SER A 192 10.95 4.25 -6.28
C SER A 192 12.26 3.61 -5.80
N TYR A 193 12.80 4.04 -4.67
CA TYR A 193 14.04 3.48 -4.12
C TYR A 193 13.76 2.33 -3.13
N SER A 194 12.63 2.36 -2.42
CA SER A 194 12.25 1.28 -1.50
C SER A 194 11.91 0.00 -2.25
N ALA A 195 11.21 0.08 -3.39
CA ALA A 195 10.74 -1.09 -4.12
C ALA A 195 11.84 -2.12 -4.47
N PRO A 196 12.98 -1.76 -5.06
CA PRO A 196 14.07 -2.72 -5.31
C PRO A 196 14.60 -3.35 -4.02
N LEU A 197 14.76 -2.56 -2.95
CA LEU A 197 15.22 -3.04 -1.65
C LEU A 197 14.23 -4.07 -1.07
N LEU A 198 12.94 -3.80 -1.13
CA LEU A 198 11.89 -4.69 -0.65
C LEU A 198 11.84 -6.00 -1.44
N ILE A 199 12.00 -5.93 -2.77
CA ILE A 199 12.10 -7.13 -3.63
C ILE A 199 13.31 -7.97 -3.24
N VAL A 200 14.50 -7.36 -3.11
CA VAL A 200 15.72 -8.08 -2.74
C VAL A 200 15.58 -8.71 -1.35
N GLY A 201 15.07 -7.96 -0.37
CA GLY A 201 14.83 -8.49 0.98
C GLY A 201 13.84 -9.67 1.00
N SER A 202 12.77 -9.57 0.21
CA SER A 202 11.77 -10.64 0.08
C SER A 202 12.35 -11.90 -0.57
N ILE A 203 13.15 -11.75 -1.62
CA ILE A 203 13.85 -12.87 -2.27
C ILE A 203 14.88 -13.49 -1.32
N ALA A 204 15.65 -12.68 -0.59
CA ALA A 204 16.61 -13.17 0.39
C ALA A 204 15.93 -14.01 1.49
N LEU A 205 14.76 -13.55 1.97
CA LEU A 205 13.96 -14.29 2.94
C LEU A 205 13.46 -15.63 2.36
N LEU A 206 12.98 -15.65 1.12
CA LEU A 206 12.57 -16.86 0.43
C LEU A 206 13.74 -17.86 0.26
N VAL A 207 14.90 -17.38 -0.19
CA VAL A 207 16.10 -18.20 -0.37
C VAL A 207 16.53 -18.80 0.97
N TRP A 208 16.54 -18.02 2.04
CA TRP A 208 16.80 -18.51 3.38
C TRP A 208 15.80 -19.60 3.78
N ALA A 209 14.49 -19.37 3.63
CA ALA A 209 13.45 -20.31 4.00
C ALA A 209 13.57 -21.66 3.26
N LEU A 210 13.80 -21.62 1.96
CA LEU A 210 13.98 -22.82 1.15
C LEU A 210 15.28 -23.57 1.50
N SER A 211 16.36 -22.85 1.78
CA SER A 211 17.64 -23.45 2.16
C SER A 211 17.56 -24.11 3.54
N ALA A 212 17.06 -23.38 4.54
CA ALA A 212 16.97 -23.87 5.92
C ALA A 212 15.86 -24.95 6.10
N GLY A 213 14.79 -24.85 5.29
CA GLY A 213 13.68 -25.81 5.29
C GLY A 213 13.95 -27.11 4.51
N GLY A 214 15.18 -27.31 3.99
CA GLY A 214 15.56 -28.53 3.29
C GLY A 214 15.05 -28.62 1.84
N GLY A 215 14.79 -27.50 1.21
CA GLY A 215 14.39 -27.39 -0.20
C GLY A 215 12.89 -27.23 -0.42
N ILE A 216 12.54 -26.86 -1.65
CA ILE A 216 11.17 -26.50 -2.03
C ILE A 216 10.17 -27.63 -1.77
N SER A 217 10.53 -28.88 -2.08
CA SER A 217 9.65 -30.03 -1.89
C SER A 217 9.30 -30.23 -0.42
N ASN A 218 10.30 -30.18 0.47
CA ASN A 218 10.11 -30.37 1.90
C ASN A 218 9.24 -29.27 2.51
N VAL A 219 9.53 -27.99 2.19
CA VAL A 219 8.76 -26.83 2.65
C VAL A 219 7.30 -26.93 2.24
N PHE A 220 7.00 -27.27 0.98
CA PHE A 220 5.61 -27.34 0.52
C PHE A 220 4.88 -28.60 0.98
N THR A 221 5.58 -29.70 1.27
CA THR A 221 4.98 -30.84 1.96
C THR A 221 4.58 -30.48 3.38
N SER A 222 5.44 -29.77 4.11
CA SER A 222 5.16 -29.31 5.48
C SER A 222 4.08 -28.22 5.55
N SER A 223 3.77 -27.54 4.43
CA SER A 223 2.68 -26.55 4.38
C SER A 223 1.31 -27.15 4.73
N VAL A 224 1.14 -28.46 4.65
CA VAL A 224 -0.09 -29.16 5.07
C VAL A 224 -0.37 -28.93 6.56
N GLU A 225 0.66 -28.78 7.39
CA GLU A 225 0.52 -28.55 8.82
C GLU A 225 -0.02 -27.15 9.15
N LEU A 226 0.01 -26.24 8.17
CA LEU A 226 -0.58 -24.89 8.30
C LEU A 226 -2.11 -24.92 8.14
N GLN A 227 -2.67 -26.01 7.62
CA GLN A 227 -4.10 -26.19 7.45
C GLN A 227 -4.73 -26.66 8.77
N GLN A 228 -5.27 -25.73 9.54
CA GLN A 228 -5.88 -26.04 10.84
C GLN A 228 -7.40 -26.24 10.75
N GLY A 229 -8.05 -25.65 9.76
CA GLY A 229 -9.49 -25.74 9.55
C GLY A 229 -9.87 -26.88 8.60
N SER A 230 -11.10 -27.40 8.78
CA SER A 230 -11.68 -28.44 7.92
C SER A 230 -12.80 -27.92 7.02
N THR A 231 -12.96 -26.60 6.91
CA THR A 231 -14.02 -25.98 6.11
C THR A 231 -13.80 -26.26 4.61
N PRO A 232 -14.81 -26.74 3.87
CA PRO A 232 -14.66 -27.02 2.45
C PRO A 232 -14.25 -25.78 1.64
N PHE A 233 -13.38 -25.99 0.64
CA PHE A 233 -12.82 -24.91 -0.18
C PHE A 233 -13.88 -23.94 -0.72
N TRP A 234 -14.95 -24.42 -1.32
CA TRP A 234 -15.97 -23.55 -1.93
C TRP A 234 -16.75 -22.72 -0.92
N THR A 235 -16.84 -23.16 0.34
CA THR A 235 -17.43 -22.38 1.43
C THR A 235 -16.51 -21.23 1.84
N LEU A 236 -15.20 -21.45 1.82
CA LEU A 236 -14.19 -20.43 2.13
C LEU A 236 -13.92 -19.50 0.95
N PHE A 237 -13.96 -20.01 -0.28
CA PHE A 237 -13.49 -19.31 -1.48
C PHE A 237 -14.21 -17.97 -1.71
N TRP A 238 -15.54 -17.98 -1.71
CA TRP A 238 -16.30 -16.78 -2.05
C TRP A 238 -16.15 -15.63 -1.05
N PRO A 239 -16.27 -15.83 0.26
CA PRO A 239 -15.99 -14.78 1.23
C PRO A 239 -14.54 -14.35 1.22
N SER A 240 -13.60 -15.27 1.05
CA SER A 240 -12.17 -14.96 0.97
C SER A 240 -11.83 -14.18 -0.30
N LEU A 241 -12.43 -14.51 -1.44
CA LEU A 241 -12.27 -13.76 -2.68
C LEU A 241 -12.81 -12.32 -2.51
N ALA A 242 -13.99 -12.17 -1.92
CA ALA A 242 -14.58 -10.87 -1.62
C ALA A 242 -13.68 -10.05 -0.68
N ALA A 243 -13.11 -10.68 0.35
CA ALA A 243 -12.17 -10.04 1.28
C ALA A 243 -10.87 -9.61 0.57
N ASN A 244 -10.33 -10.42 -0.35
CA ASN A 244 -9.14 -10.07 -1.13
C ASN A 244 -9.40 -8.93 -2.13
N VAL A 245 -10.58 -8.87 -2.75
CA VAL A 245 -11.01 -7.70 -3.52
C VAL A 245 -11.14 -6.48 -2.60
N GLY A 246 -11.76 -6.67 -1.43
CA GLY A 246 -11.98 -5.64 -0.40
C GLY A 246 -10.68 -5.04 0.14
N TYR A 247 -9.59 -5.82 0.16
CA TYR A 247 -8.30 -5.38 0.67
C TYR A 247 -7.78 -4.12 -0.07
N TRP A 248 -7.96 -4.05 -1.39
CA TRP A 248 -7.52 -2.92 -2.21
C TRP A 248 -8.66 -2.07 -2.79
N ILE A 249 -9.94 -2.42 -2.57
CA ILE A 249 -11.05 -1.72 -3.22
C ILE A 249 -11.11 -0.23 -2.85
N THR A 250 -10.72 0.13 -1.64
CA THR A 250 -10.66 1.53 -1.20
C THR A 250 -9.58 2.32 -1.94
N ILE A 251 -8.44 1.68 -2.26
CA ILE A 251 -7.40 2.29 -3.10
C ILE A 251 -7.87 2.43 -4.55
N SER A 252 -8.69 1.51 -5.04
CA SER A 252 -9.31 1.62 -6.36
C SER A 252 -10.13 2.91 -6.52
N LEU A 253 -10.77 3.40 -5.46
CA LEU A 253 -11.47 4.68 -5.48
C LEU A 253 -10.51 5.85 -5.63
N ASN A 254 -9.47 5.88 -4.82
CA ASN A 254 -8.55 7.03 -4.75
C ASN A 254 -7.29 6.89 -5.62
N ILE A 255 -7.20 5.90 -6.47
CA ILE A 255 -6.06 5.74 -7.39
C ILE A 255 -5.80 6.99 -8.29
N PRO A 256 -6.79 7.84 -8.62
CA PRO A 256 -6.56 9.13 -9.28
C PRO A 256 -5.58 10.05 -8.54
N ASP A 257 -5.45 9.92 -7.21
CA ASP A 257 -4.52 10.70 -6.39
C ASP A 257 -3.06 10.52 -6.83
N PHE A 258 -2.75 9.34 -7.34
CA PHE A 258 -1.43 8.97 -7.88
C PHE A 258 -1.37 9.14 -9.41
N THR A 259 -2.40 8.64 -10.11
CA THR A 259 -2.35 8.56 -11.57
C THR A 259 -2.54 9.91 -12.25
N ARG A 260 -2.93 10.96 -11.50
CA ARG A 260 -2.85 12.36 -11.97
C ARG A 260 -1.41 12.80 -12.32
N TYR A 261 -0.41 12.11 -11.79
CA TYR A 261 1.01 12.34 -12.08
C TYR A 261 1.57 11.39 -13.16
N ALA A 262 0.79 10.43 -13.67
CA ALA A 262 1.24 9.47 -14.66
C ALA A 262 1.48 10.14 -16.03
N LYS A 263 2.58 9.75 -16.72
CA LYS A 263 2.92 10.27 -18.04
C LYS A 263 1.89 9.92 -19.11
N SER A 264 1.22 8.78 -18.99
CA SER A 264 0.26 8.30 -19.99
C SER A 264 -0.67 7.24 -19.41
N GLN A 265 -1.78 7.00 -20.12
CA GLN A 265 -2.70 5.90 -19.82
C GLN A 265 -2.00 4.53 -19.86
N ARG A 266 -1.08 4.35 -20.79
CA ARG A 266 -0.28 3.12 -20.90
C ARG A 266 0.62 2.94 -19.65
N SER A 267 1.24 4.02 -19.19
CA SER A 267 2.12 3.97 -18.02
C SER A 267 1.35 3.57 -16.76
N GLN A 268 0.16 4.15 -16.53
CA GLN A 268 -0.64 3.79 -15.35
C GLN A 268 -1.20 2.36 -15.47
N ALA A 269 -1.72 1.96 -16.63
CA ALA A 269 -2.35 0.64 -16.77
C ALA A 269 -1.33 -0.50 -16.65
N ILE A 270 -0.20 -0.40 -17.37
CA ILE A 270 0.87 -1.42 -17.32
C ILE A 270 1.52 -1.42 -15.92
N GLY A 271 1.80 -0.23 -15.37
CA GLY A 271 2.40 -0.12 -14.03
C GLY A 271 1.54 -0.78 -12.94
N GLN A 272 0.22 -0.58 -12.98
CA GLN A 272 -0.70 -1.24 -12.05
C GLN A 272 -0.80 -2.74 -12.29
N ALA A 273 -0.90 -3.17 -13.56
CA ALA A 273 -1.02 -4.60 -13.91
C ALA A 273 0.24 -5.40 -13.53
N LEU A 274 1.42 -4.81 -13.67
CA LEU A 274 2.69 -5.43 -13.25
C LEU A 274 2.91 -5.29 -11.74
N GLY A 275 2.55 -4.15 -11.17
CA GLY A 275 2.80 -3.87 -9.76
C GLY A 275 1.88 -4.64 -8.81
N LEU A 276 0.55 -4.48 -8.94
CA LEU A 276 -0.39 -5.00 -7.95
C LEU A 276 -0.53 -6.53 -7.97
N PRO A 277 -1.09 -7.20 -9.01
CA PRO A 277 -1.37 -8.63 -8.90
C PRO A 277 -0.11 -9.48 -8.84
N LEU A 278 0.96 -9.08 -9.55
CA LEU A 278 2.21 -9.82 -9.54
C LEU A 278 2.88 -9.77 -8.17
N THR A 279 2.99 -8.58 -7.56
CA THR A 279 3.62 -8.44 -6.25
C THR A 279 2.80 -9.10 -5.16
N MET A 280 1.47 -8.93 -5.16
CA MET A 280 0.58 -9.59 -4.20
C MET A 280 0.70 -11.10 -4.27
N THR A 281 0.70 -11.67 -5.48
CA THR A 281 0.85 -13.12 -5.67
C THR A 281 2.24 -13.61 -5.23
N ALA A 282 3.30 -12.94 -5.65
CA ALA A 282 4.67 -13.34 -5.33
C ALA A 282 4.95 -13.21 -3.82
N PHE A 283 4.53 -12.10 -3.20
CA PHE A 283 4.81 -11.89 -1.78
C PHE A 283 3.94 -12.77 -0.88
N SER A 284 2.69 -13.06 -1.26
CA SER A 284 1.87 -14.07 -0.58
C SER A 284 2.48 -15.48 -0.68
N PHE A 285 3.03 -15.83 -1.85
CA PHE A 285 3.77 -17.09 -2.02
C PHE A 285 4.99 -17.15 -1.09
N ILE A 286 5.74 -16.06 -0.96
CA ILE A 286 6.86 -15.94 -0.02
C ILE A 286 6.38 -16.15 1.42
N GLY A 287 5.29 -15.49 1.82
CA GLY A 287 4.71 -15.67 3.14
C GLY A 287 4.36 -17.12 3.46
N ILE A 288 3.73 -17.82 2.51
CA ILE A 288 3.44 -19.27 2.64
C ILE A 288 4.72 -20.08 2.80
N ALA A 289 5.69 -19.89 1.89
CA ALA A 289 6.91 -20.68 1.88
C ALA A 289 7.74 -20.48 3.14
N VAL A 290 7.86 -19.22 3.59
CA VAL A 290 8.60 -18.88 4.81
C VAL A 290 7.91 -19.45 6.04
N THR A 291 6.60 -19.28 6.19
CA THR A 291 5.87 -19.85 7.34
C THR A 291 5.91 -21.36 7.35
N ALA A 292 5.78 -22.04 6.19
CA ALA A 292 5.93 -23.48 6.09
C ALA A 292 7.35 -23.96 6.45
N ALA A 293 8.38 -23.21 6.07
CA ALA A 293 9.76 -23.51 6.45
C ALA A 293 9.97 -23.44 7.97
N THR A 294 9.26 -22.55 8.69
CA THR A 294 9.38 -22.49 10.16
C THR A 294 8.86 -23.75 10.84
N VAL A 295 7.85 -24.41 10.29
CA VAL A 295 7.40 -25.73 10.78
C VAL A 295 8.53 -26.75 10.72
N VAL A 296 9.29 -26.76 9.61
CA VAL A 296 10.44 -27.67 9.45
C VAL A 296 11.59 -27.30 10.41
N ILE A 297 11.85 -26.01 10.59
CA ILE A 297 13.02 -25.51 11.32
C ILE A 297 12.78 -25.53 12.83
N PHE A 298 11.60 -25.07 13.28
CA PHE A 298 11.27 -24.84 14.69
C PHE A 298 10.23 -25.82 15.24
N GLY A 299 9.58 -26.63 14.39
CA GLY A 299 8.49 -27.52 14.79
C GLY A 299 7.15 -26.82 14.97
N GLU A 300 7.07 -25.53 14.67
CA GLU A 300 5.83 -24.73 14.77
C GLU A 300 5.77 -23.64 13.69
N ALA A 301 4.56 -23.19 13.37
CA ALA A 301 4.34 -22.14 12.40
C ALA A 301 4.55 -20.75 13.01
N VAL A 302 5.56 -20.03 12.56
CA VAL A 302 5.80 -18.62 12.95
C VAL A 302 5.24 -17.69 11.89
N TRP A 303 4.08 -17.07 12.22
CA TRP A 303 3.30 -16.26 11.29
C TRP A 303 3.75 -14.79 11.22
N ASP A 304 4.39 -14.31 12.28
CA ASP A 304 4.84 -12.92 12.38
C ASP A 304 6.28 -12.81 11.89
N PRO A 305 6.56 -12.05 10.81
CA PRO A 305 7.91 -11.89 10.29
C PRO A 305 8.84 -11.15 11.24
N VAL A 306 8.33 -10.31 12.15
CA VAL A 306 9.15 -9.64 13.16
C VAL A 306 9.65 -10.67 14.17
N VAL A 307 8.74 -11.52 14.69
CA VAL A 307 9.10 -12.62 15.59
C VAL A 307 10.06 -13.60 14.91
N LEU A 308 9.76 -13.97 13.67
CA LEU A 308 10.62 -14.89 12.90
C LEU A 308 12.07 -14.37 12.81
N ILE A 309 12.26 -13.13 12.43
CA ILE A 309 13.59 -12.56 12.23
C ILE A 309 14.38 -12.53 13.55
N THR A 310 13.74 -12.34 14.70
CA THR A 310 14.42 -12.41 16.00
C THR A 310 14.90 -13.82 16.35
N GLN A 311 14.27 -14.88 15.81
CA GLN A 311 14.64 -16.27 16.07
C GLN A 311 15.76 -16.79 15.15
N ILE A 312 15.87 -16.26 13.92
CA ILE A 312 16.73 -16.88 12.88
C ILE A 312 18.10 -16.24 12.75
N SER A 313 18.34 -15.07 13.33
CA SER A 313 19.39 -14.18 12.82
C SER A 313 20.45 -13.82 13.85
N GLY A 314 21.71 -13.80 13.42
CA GLY A 314 22.74 -13.05 14.12
C GLY A 314 22.47 -11.53 14.04
N PRO A 315 23.12 -10.73 14.92
CA PRO A 315 22.79 -9.30 15.08
C PRO A 315 22.79 -8.48 13.79
N VAL A 316 23.70 -8.74 12.88
CA VAL A 316 23.84 -8.00 11.61
C VAL A 316 22.63 -8.28 10.68
N VAL A 317 22.27 -9.54 10.50
CA VAL A 317 21.14 -9.93 9.64
C VAL A 317 19.84 -9.42 10.22
N LEU A 318 19.67 -9.50 11.53
CA LEU A 318 18.51 -8.99 12.24
C LEU A 318 18.35 -7.47 12.02
N VAL A 319 19.42 -6.68 12.18
CA VAL A 319 19.38 -5.24 11.93
C VAL A 319 18.96 -4.93 10.49
N ILE A 320 19.56 -5.59 9.49
CA ILE A 320 19.23 -5.39 8.09
C ILE A 320 17.76 -5.73 7.82
N ALA A 321 17.30 -6.87 8.31
CA ALA A 321 15.94 -7.33 8.09
C ALA A 321 14.90 -6.41 8.77
N MET A 322 15.16 -5.96 10.00
CA MET A 322 14.28 -5.01 10.69
C MET A 322 14.23 -3.66 9.99
N VAL A 323 15.35 -3.16 9.47
CA VAL A 323 15.37 -1.94 8.64
C VAL A 323 14.51 -2.11 7.39
N VAL A 324 14.60 -3.27 6.71
CA VAL A 324 13.75 -3.57 5.54
C VAL A 324 12.27 -3.58 5.93
N ILE A 325 11.89 -4.18 7.06
CA ILE A 325 10.50 -4.19 7.57
C ILE A 325 10.05 -2.77 7.89
N VAL A 326 10.86 -1.96 8.57
CA VAL A 326 10.54 -0.55 8.88
C VAL A 326 10.27 0.23 7.59
N ILE A 327 11.13 0.07 6.57
CA ILE A 327 10.95 0.71 5.26
C ILE A 327 9.67 0.22 4.59
N ALA A 328 9.38 -1.08 4.63
CA ALA A 328 8.15 -1.67 4.07
C ALA A 328 6.89 -1.07 4.71
N GLN A 329 6.87 -0.96 6.03
CA GLN A 329 5.74 -0.40 6.76
C GLN A 329 5.56 1.10 6.48
N ILE A 330 6.64 1.87 6.38
CA ILE A 330 6.57 3.29 5.98
C ILE A 330 6.04 3.41 4.56
N SER A 331 6.57 2.65 3.60
CA SER A 331 6.17 2.67 2.19
C SER A 331 4.67 2.41 2.04
N THR A 332 4.19 1.29 2.56
CA THR A 332 2.77 0.97 2.53
C THR A 332 1.93 2.07 3.17
N ASN A 333 2.31 2.53 4.35
CA ASN A 333 1.51 3.47 5.12
C ASN A 333 1.43 4.84 4.44
N MET A 334 2.54 5.35 3.92
CA MET A 334 2.58 6.62 3.20
C MET A 334 1.68 6.59 1.96
N ALA A 335 1.85 5.58 1.12
CA ALA A 335 1.08 5.48 -0.11
C ALA A 335 -0.39 5.15 0.14
N ALA A 336 -0.69 4.09 0.88
CA ALA A 336 -2.05 3.61 1.03
C ALA A 336 -2.91 4.46 1.97
N ASN A 337 -2.33 5.05 3.02
CA ASN A 337 -3.09 5.59 4.14
C ASN A 337 -2.91 7.10 4.39
N VAL A 338 -1.96 7.79 3.72
CA VAL A 338 -1.75 9.22 3.91
C VAL A 338 -2.15 10.05 2.70
N VAL A 339 -1.80 9.63 1.49
CA VAL A 339 -2.03 10.43 0.27
C VAL A 339 -3.51 10.75 0.06
N SER A 340 -4.38 9.74 0.20
CA SER A 340 -5.81 9.94 0.01
C SER A 340 -6.43 10.85 1.08
N PRO A 341 -6.29 10.57 2.39
CA PRO A 341 -6.82 11.47 3.42
C PRO A 341 -6.29 12.90 3.30
N SER A 342 -5.03 13.08 2.91
CA SER A 342 -4.49 14.42 2.66
C SER A 342 -5.30 15.19 1.63
N ASN A 343 -5.64 14.57 0.50
CA ASN A 343 -6.50 15.15 -0.52
C ASN A 343 -7.95 15.30 -0.05
N ASP A 344 -8.47 14.32 0.70
CA ASP A 344 -9.84 14.28 1.18
C ASP A 344 -10.12 15.39 2.19
N PHE A 345 -9.22 15.59 3.16
CA PHE A 345 -9.30 16.71 4.12
C PHE A 345 -9.12 18.06 3.43
N SER A 346 -8.23 18.15 2.43
CA SER A 346 -8.09 19.36 1.61
C SER A 346 -9.38 19.67 0.87
N ASN A 347 -10.11 18.66 0.39
CA ASN A 347 -11.39 18.83 -0.29
C ASN A 347 -12.52 19.25 0.67
N LEU A 348 -12.48 18.81 1.92
CA LEU A 348 -13.47 19.18 2.95
C LEU A 348 -13.41 20.69 3.29
N ALA A 349 -12.19 21.22 3.39
CA ALA A 349 -11.95 22.62 3.75
C ALA A 349 -10.87 23.26 2.85
N PRO A 350 -11.16 23.49 1.54
CA PRO A 350 -10.15 23.83 0.53
C PRO A 350 -9.34 25.08 0.83
N LYS A 351 -9.93 26.06 1.52
CA LYS A 351 -9.25 27.32 1.87
C LYS A 351 -8.29 27.21 3.06
N TYR A 352 -8.43 26.16 3.87
CA TYR A 352 -7.76 26.06 5.17
C TYR A 352 -6.81 24.87 5.28
N ILE A 353 -7.05 23.80 4.53
CA ILE A 353 -6.30 22.57 4.61
C ILE A 353 -5.53 22.34 3.31
N SER A 354 -4.20 22.37 3.40
CA SER A 354 -3.30 21.94 2.32
C SER A 354 -3.09 20.43 2.37
N PHE A 355 -2.51 19.83 1.32
CA PHE A 355 -2.11 18.42 1.31
C PHE A 355 -1.25 18.04 2.52
N LYS A 356 -0.26 18.87 2.86
CA LYS A 356 0.62 18.63 4.02
C LYS A 356 -0.14 18.70 5.34
N THR A 357 -1.02 19.67 5.49
CA THR A 357 -1.87 19.78 6.69
C THR A 357 -2.82 18.60 6.81
N GLY A 358 -3.44 18.17 5.71
CA GLY A 358 -4.29 16.99 5.66
C GLY A 358 -3.54 15.71 6.06
N GLY A 359 -2.28 15.57 5.61
CA GLY A 359 -1.42 14.46 6.00
C GLY A 359 -1.04 14.45 7.48
N ILE A 360 -0.88 15.63 8.10
CA ILE A 360 -0.64 15.73 9.55
C ILE A 360 -1.91 15.40 10.35
N ILE A 361 -3.10 15.72 9.82
CA ILE A 361 -4.39 15.39 10.45
C ILE A 361 -4.64 13.88 10.42
N THR A 362 -4.12 13.20 9.38
CA THR A 362 -4.23 11.75 9.25
C THR A 362 -3.51 11.03 10.37
#